data_54afefb5b3c48e7d28e784fa8b833b06
#
_entry.id   54afefb5b3c48e7d28e784fa8b833b06
#
_cell.length_a   1.000
_cell.length_b   1.000
_cell.length_c   1.000
_cell.angle_alpha   90.00
_cell.angle_beta   90.00
_cell.angle_gamma   90.00
#
_symmetry.space_group_name_H-M   'P 1'
#
loop_
_entity.id
_entity.type
_entity.pdbx_description
1 polymer ?
#
loop_
_entity_poly.entity_id
_entity_poly.type
_entity_poly.pdbx_seq_one_letter_code
_entity_poly.pdbx_strand_id
1 'polypeptide(L)'
;LYPIGENGGSQKLLIQAAKKGRIRVEMSRRICQDCGKESPNLICHNRNSEGEVVECGGKTIERKSRGSNSRRRRGERTTVDLDKLLEVKRRLLGLDRLPEFIKAQKELLSEAQTPEPIEKGILRGKFGVSVFRDGTSRYDMIDVPVTHFKPKEVHTSWKKLYELGYEKDVFGKELENDEQILELFPQDIIPSLNAEEHLIATCNFVDDLLVRFYKMEPFYNVKTVHDIVGSLAIGLAPHTSGGVLCRIIGWTAASAGYAHPLFHAAKRRNCDGDEDSILMLMDGLLNFSKHILP
;
A
#
# COMPACT_ATOMS: atom_id res chain seq x y z
N LEU A 1 -2.57 9.39 4.55
CA LEU A 1 -2.25 9.29 5.98
C LEU A 1 -3.16 10.18 6.82
N TYR A 2 -3.27 9.91 8.13
CA TYR A 2 -4.08 10.71 9.05
C TYR A 2 -3.31 11.95 9.55
N PRO A 3 -3.93 13.15 9.59
CA PRO A 3 -3.26 14.37 10.05
C PRO A 3 -3.23 14.45 11.58
N ILE A 4 -2.11 14.89 12.15
CA ILE A 4 -1.91 15.03 13.61
C ILE A 4 -1.38 16.40 14.04
N GLY A 5 -1.22 17.35 13.13
CA GLY A 5 -0.58 18.64 13.42
C GLY A 5 0.83 18.45 13.97
N GLU A 6 1.19 19.25 14.96
CA GLU A 6 2.53 19.24 15.60
C GLU A 6 2.64 18.19 16.73
N ASN A 7 1.70 17.23 16.83
CA ASN A 7 1.57 16.44 18.07
C ASN A 7 2.27 15.09 18.05
N GLY A 8 2.80 14.63 16.92
CA GLY A 8 3.30 13.26 16.73
C GLY A 8 4.79 13.02 16.98
N GLY A 9 5.51 13.99 17.51
CA GLY A 9 6.95 13.95 17.70
C GLY A 9 7.72 13.96 16.36
N SER A 10 9.03 13.72 16.42
CA SER A 10 9.91 13.70 15.23
C SER A 10 9.51 12.65 14.19
N GLN A 11 9.04 11.51 14.65
CA GLN A 11 8.63 10.39 13.79
C GLN A 11 7.18 10.50 13.29
N LYS A 12 6.41 11.49 13.72
CA LYS A 12 5.00 11.71 13.36
C LYS A 12 4.14 10.47 13.62
N LEU A 13 4.18 9.96 14.84
CA LEU A 13 3.42 8.79 15.25
C LEU A 13 2.04 9.15 15.79
N LEU A 14 1.03 8.43 15.31
CA LEU A 14 -0.37 8.62 15.71
C LEU A 14 -0.57 8.35 17.22
N ILE A 15 0.07 7.32 17.75
CA ILE A 15 0.00 6.96 19.17
C ILE A 15 0.58 8.07 20.07
N GLN A 16 1.67 8.72 19.64
CA GLN A 16 2.22 9.84 20.41
C GLN A 16 1.28 11.06 20.41
N ALA A 17 0.63 11.31 19.28
CA ALA A 17 -0.38 12.37 19.20
C ALA A 17 -1.61 12.06 20.06
N ALA A 18 -2.04 10.79 20.12
CA ALA A 18 -3.17 10.34 20.93
C ALA A 18 -2.98 10.56 22.45
N LYS A 19 -1.74 10.46 22.96
CA LYS A 19 -1.41 10.75 24.38
C LYS A 19 -1.81 12.18 24.81
N LYS A 20 -1.99 13.11 23.86
CA LYS A 20 -2.51 14.46 24.13
C LYS A 20 -4.05 14.52 24.20
N GLY A 21 -4.73 13.42 23.86
CA GLY A 21 -6.18 13.30 23.82
C GLY A 21 -6.79 14.07 22.64
N ARG A 22 -7.14 15.35 22.86
CA ARG A 22 -7.74 16.18 21.81
C ARG A 22 -6.69 16.98 21.04
N ILE A 23 -6.71 16.83 19.72
CA ILE A 23 -5.84 17.56 18.80
C ILE A 23 -6.65 18.42 17.85
N ARG A 24 -6.06 19.52 17.37
CA ARG A 24 -6.64 20.37 16.32
C ARG A 24 -5.92 20.10 15.01
N VAL A 25 -6.68 19.74 13.98
CA VAL A 25 -6.18 19.43 12.64
C VAL A 25 -7.06 20.08 11.58
N GLU A 26 -6.51 20.35 10.42
CA GLU A 26 -7.27 20.84 9.27
C GLU A 26 -7.72 19.65 8.42
N MET A 27 -9.02 19.48 8.29
CA MET A 27 -9.65 18.42 7.49
C MET A 27 -10.91 18.94 6.82
N SER A 28 -11.31 18.29 5.71
CA SER A 28 -12.62 18.55 5.12
C SER A 28 -13.74 18.12 6.07
N ARG A 29 -14.79 18.92 6.17
CA ARG A 29 -16.04 18.51 6.81
C ARG A 29 -16.95 17.89 5.79
N ARG A 30 -17.42 16.71 6.12
CA ARG A 30 -18.34 15.94 5.27
C ARG A 30 -19.60 15.62 6.05
N ILE A 31 -20.73 15.54 5.34
CA ILE A 31 -22.03 15.19 5.91
C ILE A 31 -22.50 13.90 5.27
N CYS A 32 -22.96 12.97 6.08
CA CYS A 32 -23.58 11.76 5.60
C CYS A 32 -24.90 12.06 4.89
N GLN A 33 -25.10 11.46 3.72
CA GLN A 33 -26.34 11.65 2.95
C GLN A 33 -27.53 10.95 3.58
N ASP A 34 -27.30 9.85 4.32
CA ASP A 34 -28.37 9.03 4.88
C ASP A 34 -28.78 9.51 6.27
N CYS A 35 -27.83 9.77 7.17
CA CYS A 35 -28.13 10.15 8.56
C CYS A 35 -27.91 11.62 8.90
N GLY A 36 -27.40 12.42 7.97
CA GLY A 36 -27.18 13.86 8.15
C GLY A 36 -26.07 14.25 9.14
N LYS A 37 -25.37 13.28 9.76
CA LYS A 37 -24.32 13.56 10.73
C LYS A 37 -22.98 13.88 10.06
N GLU A 38 -22.18 14.71 10.71
CA GLU A 38 -20.82 15.02 10.24
C GLU A 38 -19.89 13.82 10.43
N SER A 39 -19.06 13.56 9.43
CA SER A 39 -18.00 12.53 9.45
C SER A 39 -16.80 13.03 8.66
N PRO A 40 -15.57 12.83 9.13
CA PRO A 40 -14.38 13.13 8.32
C PRO A 40 -14.12 12.09 7.21
N ASN A 41 -14.80 10.96 7.25
CA ASN A 41 -14.58 9.82 6.36
C ASN A 41 -15.49 9.86 5.13
N LEU A 42 -15.08 9.19 4.06
CA LEU A 42 -15.89 9.03 2.84
C LEU A 42 -17.16 8.19 3.07
N ILE A 43 -17.11 7.28 4.05
CA ILE A 43 -18.22 6.47 4.50
C ILE A 43 -18.53 6.84 5.95
N CYS A 44 -19.79 6.94 6.29
CA CYS A 44 -20.25 7.32 7.62
C CYS A 44 -20.13 6.17 8.62
N HIS A 45 -19.45 6.45 9.73
CA HIS A 45 -19.38 5.58 10.89
C HIS A 45 -19.97 6.35 12.09
N ASN A 46 -21.24 6.18 12.35
CA ASN A 46 -21.93 6.86 13.44
C ASN A 46 -22.11 5.97 14.68
N ARG A 47 -22.38 6.61 15.81
CA ARG A 47 -22.79 5.93 17.05
C ARG A 47 -24.32 5.84 17.13
N ASN A 48 -24.80 4.70 17.65
CA ASN A 48 -26.21 4.58 18.05
C ASN A 48 -26.49 5.38 19.33
N SER A 49 -27.74 5.37 19.79
CA SER A 49 -28.19 6.03 21.03
C SER A 49 -27.46 5.50 22.29
N GLU A 50 -26.90 4.31 22.24
CA GLU A 50 -26.17 3.65 23.33
C GLU A 50 -24.65 3.94 23.30
N GLY A 51 -24.20 4.75 22.33
CA GLY A 51 -22.78 5.12 22.18
C GLY A 51 -21.92 4.10 21.47
N GLU A 52 -22.49 2.99 21.01
CA GLU A 52 -21.81 2.03 20.17
C GLU A 52 -21.65 2.56 18.75
N VAL A 53 -20.54 2.20 18.10
CA VAL A 53 -20.31 2.59 16.73
C VAL A 53 -21.13 1.71 15.81
N VAL A 54 -22.21 2.27 15.28
CA VAL A 54 -22.99 1.67 14.21
C VAL A 54 -22.50 2.23 12.90
N GLU A 55 -22.08 1.38 11.99
CA GLU A 55 -21.81 1.77 10.63
C GLU A 55 -23.14 2.16 9.97
N CYS A 56 -23.37 3.46 9.80
CA CYS A 56 -24.48 3.92 8.97
C CYS A 56 -24.28 3.47 7.51
N GLY A 57 -23.00 3.28 7.07
CA GLY A 57 -22.64 2.87 5.72
C GLY A 57 -22.91 3.92 4.64
N GLY A 58 -23.54 5.02 4.98
CA GLY A 58 -23.92 6.07 4.05
C GLY A 58 -22.73 6.81 3.46
N LYS A 59 -22.80 7.17 2.19
CA LYS A 59 -21.78 8.03 1.53
C LYS A 59 -21.83 9.42 2.12
N THR A 60 -20.67 10.02 2.30
CA THR A 60 -20.54 11.39 2.77
C THR A 60 -20.23 12.35 1.64
N ILE A 61 -20.79 13.54 1.68
CA ILE A 61 -20.51 14.65 0.76
C ILE A 61 -19.82 15.80 1.51
N GLU A 62 -19.01 16.57 0.82
CA GLU A 62 -18.41 17.77 1.40
C GLU A 62 -19.48 18.79 1.74
N ARG A 63 -19.37 19.37 2.93
CA ARG A 63 -20.21 20.49 3.33
C ARG A 63 -19.77 21.73 2.58
N LYS A 64 -20.62 22.28 1.72
CA LYS A 64 -20.37 23.57 1.10
C LYS A 64 -20.45 24.67 2.16
N SER A 65 -19.36 25.37 2.45
CA SER A 65 -19.38 26.55 3.30
C SER A 65 -20.21 27.64 2.64
N ARG A 66 -21.22 28.17 3.34
CA ARG A 66 -22.00 29.33 2.88
C ARG A 66 -21.07 30.55 2.86
N GLY A 67 -20.81 31.10 1.68
CA GLY A 67 -20.29 32.47 1.52
C GLY A 67 -18.80 32.65 1.22
N SER A 68 -18.05 31.62 0.84
CA SER A 68 -16.64 31.81 0.43
C SER A 68 -16.47 31.72 -1.10
N ASN A 69 -16.26 32.88 -1.74
CA ASN A 69 -15.79 33.00 -3.13
C ASN A 69 -14.27 32.71 -3.26
N SER A 70 -13.65 32.11 -2.30
CA SER A 70 -12.22 31.86 -2.27
C SER A 70 -11.89 30.60 -3.10
N ARG A 71 -11.07 30.75 -4.11
CA ARG A 71 -10.54 29.71 -5.00
C ARG A 71 -9.61 28.70 -4.29
N ARG A 72 -9.33 28.86 -3.01
CA ARG A 72 -8.57 27.92 -2.18
C ARG A 72 -9.49 27.37 -1.10
N ARG A 73 -9.99 26.17 -1.28
CA ARG A 73 -10.65 25.40 -0.22
C ARG A 73 -9.59 25.03 0.82
N ARG A 74 -9.46 25.84 1.85
CA ARG A 74 -8.72 25.45 3.07
C ARG A 74 -9.65 24.57 3.89
N GLY A 75 -9.13 23.44 4.40
CA GLY A 75 -9.84 22.64 5.39
C GLY A 75 -10.24 23.50 6.60
N GLU A 76 -11.27 23.07 7.28
CA GLU A 76 -11.66 23.70 8.54
C GLU A 76 -10.85 23.07 9.68
N ARG A 77 -10.44 23.91 10.63
CA ARG A 77 -9.80 23.42 11.87
C ARG A 77 -10.82 22.66 12.68
N THR A 78 -10.62 21.37 12.81
CA THR A 78 -11.49 20.44 13.53
C THR A 78 -10.75 19.92 14.76
N THR A 79 -11.47 19.81 15.88
CA THR A 79 -10.93 19.16 17.08
C THR A 79 -11.32 17.70 17.06
N VAL A 80 -10.33 16.81 17.12
CA VAL A 80 -10.50 15.35 17.12
C VAL A 80 -10.03 14.81 18.47
N ASP A 81 -10.86 14.00 19.12
CA ASP A 81 -10.48 13.21 20.28
C ASP A 81 -9.82 11.91 19.74
N LEU A 82 -8.50 12.01 19.56
CA LEU A 82 -7.76 10.97 18.83
C LEU A 82 -7.67 9.68 19.64
N ASP A 83 -7.55 9.75 20.96
CA ASP A 83 -7.48 8.58 21.82
C ASP A 83 -8.77 7.75 21.73
N LYS A 84 -9.92 8.42 21.88
CA LYS A 84 -11.22 7.75 21.73
C LYS A 84 -11.44 7.19 20.33
N LEU A 85 -11.02 7.93 19.30
CA LEU A 85 -11.13 7.48 17.92
C LEU A 85 -10.34 6.17 17.70
N LEU A 86 -9.09 6.14 18.17
CA LEU A 86 -8.23 4.96 18.06
C LEU A 86 -8.79 3.76 18.81
N GLU A 87 -9.28 3.95 20.02
CA GLU A 87 -9.87 2.87 20.81
C GLU A 87 -11.13 2.27 20.14
N VAL A 88 -11.98 3.13 19.60
CA VAL A 88 -13.15 2.68 18.82
C VAL A 88 -12.72 1.85 17.61
N LYS A 89 -11.73 2.35 16.86
CA LYS A 89 -11.27 1.67 15.65
C LYS A 89 -10.52 0.37 15.95
N ARG A 90 -9.78 0.33 17.06
CA ARG A 90 -9.17 -0.91 17.56
C ARG A 90 -10.23 -2.01 17.76
N ARG A 91 -11.33 -1.68 18.45
CA ARG A 91 -12.44 -2.63 18.70
C ARG A 91 -13.11 -3.08 17.41
N LEU A 92 -13.39 -2.16 16.49
CA LEU A 92 -13.99 -2.49 15.19
C LEU A 92 -13.12 -3.43 14.35
N LEU A 93 -11.81 -3.28 14.45
CA LEU A 93 -10.85 -4.15 13.78
C LEU A 93 -10.63 -5.48 14.53
N GLY A 94 -11.20 -5.66 15.72
CA GLY A 94 -11.02 -6.86 16.54
C GLY A 94 -9.57 -7.06 16.98
N LEU A 95 -8.87 -5.97 17.34
CA LEU A 95 -7.48 -6.01 17.80
C LEU A 95 -7.42 -5.94 19.33
N ASP A 96 -6.59 -6.78 19.95
CA ASP A 96 -6.39 -6.77 21.40
C ASP A 96 -5.66 -5.49 21.86
N ARG A 97 -4.69 -5.03 21.07
CA ARG A 97 -3.92 -3.81 21.33
C ARG A 97 -3.63 -3.03 20.05
N LEU A 98 -3.41 -1.72 20.19
CA LEU A 98 -2.95 -0.88 19.09
C LEU A 98 -1.46 -1.13 18.86
N PRO A 99 -1.01 -1.13 17.59
CA PRO A 99 0.39 -1.12 17.25
C PRO A 99 1.08 0.15 17.75
N GLU A 100 2.32 0.04 18.21
CA GLU A 100 3.08 1.21 18.68
C GLU A 100 3.46 2.17 17.54
N PHE A 101 3.68 1.61 16.36
CA PHE A 101 4.17 2.34 15.19
C PHE A 101 3.05 2.53 14.15
N ILE A 102 2.25 3.58 14.32
CA ILE A 102 1.25 3.99 13.34
C ILE A 102 1.70 5.32 12.75
N LYS A 103 2.13 5.29 11.48
CA LYS A 103 2.62 6.48 10.78
C LYS A 103 1.47 7.44 10.49
N ALA A 104 1.72 8.73 10.72
CA ALA A 104 0.80 9.82 10.44
C ALA A 104 1.55 10.96 9.72
N GLN A 105 0.87 12.04 9.42
CA GLN A 105 1.48 13.22 8.81
C GLN A 105 1.05 14.50 9.54
N LYS A 106 1.84 15.56 9.37
CA LYS A 106 1.54 16.84 9.98
C LYS A 106 0.22 17.42 9.46
N GLU A 107 0.12 17.54 8.15
CA GLU A 107 -1.00 18.17 7.44
C GLU A 107 -1.37 17.35 6.19
N LEU A 108 -2.60 17.47 5.75
CA LEU A 108 -3.05 16.88 4.50
C LEU A 108 -2.57 17.70 3.30
N LEU A 109 -1.97 17.04 2.32
CA LEU A 109 -1.40 17.69 1.13
C LEU A 109 -2.42 17.85 0.00
N SER A 110 -3.51 17.08 0.02
CA SER A 110 -4.53 17.14 -1.03
C SER A 110 -5.44 18.34 -0.88
N GLU A 111 -5.89 18.92 -1.99
CA GLU A 111 -6.89 20.00 -1.98
C GLU A 111 -8.21 19.60 -1.30
N ALA A 112 -8.60 18.34 -1.43
CA ALA A 112 -9.80 17.79 -0.80
C ALA A 112 -9.68 17.66 0.72
N GLN A 113 -8.46 17.67 1.28
CA GLN A 113 -8.14 17.54 2.70
C GLN A 113 -8.90 16.42 3.43
N THR A 114 -9.15 15.32 2.71
CA THR A 114 -9.80 14.13 3.25
C THR A 114 -8.72 13.15 3.72
N PRO A 115 -8.68 12.78 5.01
CA PRO A 115 -7.74 11.79 5.50
C PRO A 115 -8.06 10.41 4.94
N GLU A 116 -7.06 9.55 4.86
CA GLU A 116 -7.34 8.12 4.68
C GLU A 116 -8.08 7.57 5.92
N PRO A 117 -8.84 6.48 5.78
CA PRO A 117 -9.38 5.77 6.93
C PRO A 117 -8.27 5.36 7.89
N ILE A 118 -8.43 5.70 9.18
CA ILE A 118 -7.40 5.47 10.20
C ILE A 118 -7.09 3.98 10.40
N GLU A 119 -8.05 3.13 10.07
CA GLU A 119 -7.96 1.66 10.07
C GLU A 119 -6.80 1.16 9.20
N LYS A 120 -6.59 1.79 8.04
CA LYS A 120 -5.48 1.45 7.14
C LYS A 120 -4.12 1.66 7.83
N GLY A 121 -3.95 2.77 8.53
CA GLY A 121 -2.76 3.06 9.30
C GLY A 121 -2.55 2.09 10.47
N ILE A 122 -3.62 1.72 11.16
CA ILE A 122 -3.58 0.74 12.26
C ILE A 122 -3.13 -0.63 11.73
N LEU A 123 -3.71 -1.10 10.63
CA LEU A 123 -3.36 -2.39 10.04
C LEU A 123 -1.93 -2.40 9.47
N ARG A 124 -1.47 -1.32 8.82
CA ARG A 124 -0.05 -1.20 8.43
C ARG A 124 0.87 -1.34 9.63
N GLY A 125 0.57 -0.63 10.72
CA GLY A 125 1.34 -0.72 11.95
C GLY A 125 1.35 -2.12 12.56
N LYS A 126 0.25 -2.88 12.46
CA LYS A 126 0.17 -4.27 12.91
C LYS A 126 1.19 -5.17 12.22
N PHE A 127 1.41 -4.97 10.93
CA PHE A 127 2.36 -5.77 10.13
C PHE A 127 3.73 -5.11 9.96
N GLY A 128 3.99 -3.97 10.60
CA GLY A 128 5.26 -3.27 10.47
C GLY A 128 5.52 -2.70 9.06
N VAL A 129 4.49 -2.53 8.25
CA VAL A 129 4.61 -2.09 6.85
C VAL A 129 4.84 -0.58 6.79
N SER A 130 5.91 -0.17 6.09
CA SER A 130 6.18 1.24 5.82
C SER A 130 5.20 1.80 4.78
N VAL A 131 5.00 3.13 4.78
CA VAL A 131 4.05 3.79 3.89
C VAL A 131 4.64 5.05 3.27
N PHE A 132 4.47 5.20 1.98
CA PHE A 132 4.79 6.41 1.22
C PHE A 132 3.67 7.45 1.34
N ARG A 133 3.94 8.69 0.90
CA ARG A 133 2.95 9.78 0.97
C ARG A 133 1.66 9.48 0.22
N ASP A 134 1.75 8.72 -0.85
CA ASP A 134 0.61 8.31 -1.67
C ASP A 134 -0.23 7.18 -1.06
N GLY A 135 0.17 6.65 0.08
CA GLY A 135 -0.53 5.60 0.80
C GLY A 135 -0.10 4.18 0.45
N THR A 136 0.83 4.01 -0.50
CA THR A 136 1.35 2.69 -0.90
C THR A 136 2.56 2.27 -0.08
N SER A 137 2.80 0.96 -0.04
CA SER A 137 4.02 0.35 0.51
C SER A 137 4.92 -0.09 -0.62
N ARG A 138 6.17 0.36 -0.58
CA ARG A 138 7.16 0.08 -1.62
C ARG A 138 8.40 -0.52 -1.02
N TYR A 139 9.07 -1.35 -1.79
CA TYR A 139 10.42 -1.82 -1.52
C TYR A 139 11.34 -1.31 -2.61
N ASP A 140 12.39 -0.60 -2.20
CA ASP A 140 13.37 -0.02 -3.11
C ASP A 140 14.57 -0.96 -3.23
N MET A 141 15.02 -1.24 -4.45
CA MET A 141 16.17 -2.10 -4.76
C MET A 141 16.90 -1.59 -6.00
N ILE A 142 18.20 -1.93 -6.08
CA ILE A 142 19.00 -1.64 -7.27
C ILE A 142 18.49 -2.51 -8.43
N ASP A 143 18.33 -1.92 -9.60
CA ASP A 143 17.93 -2.58 -10.83
C ASP A 143 19.14 -3.07 -11.63
N VAL A 144 19.09 -4.33 -12.05
CA VAL A 144 20.11 -4.94 -12.92
C VAL A 144 19.42 -5.59 -14.13
N PRO A 145 19.88 -5.27 -15.36
CA PRO A 145 19.30 -5.85 -16.57
C PRO A 145 19.73 -7.31 -16.74
N VAL A 146 18.74 -8.18 -16.96
CA VAL A 146 18.95 -9.61 -17.26
C VAL A 146 18.02 -10.00 -18.39
N THR A 147 18.53 -10.79 -19.33
CA THR A 147 17.75 -11.31 -20.47
C THR A 147 17.54 -12.81 -20.41
N HIS A 148 18.41 -13.54 -19.70
CA HIS A 148 18.38 -14.99 -19.60
C HIS A 148 18.65 -15.43 -18.17
N PHE A 149 18.06 -16.56 -17.78
CA PHE A 149 18.24 -17.13 -16.46
C PHE A 149 18.01 -18.66 -16.50
N LYS A 150 18.38 -19.35 -15.42
CA LYS A 150 18.02 -20.73 -15.17
C LYS A 150 17.04 -20.84 -14.00
N PRO A 151 16.07 -21.77 -14.02
CA PRO A 151 15.14 -21.97 -12.91
C PRO A 151 15.81 -22.06 -11.54
N LYS A 152 16.91 -22.79 -11.43
CA LYS A 152 17.68 -22.94 -10.18
C LYS A 152 18.26 -21.61 -9.65
N GLU A 153 18.59 -20.68 -10.52
CA GLU A 153 19.21 -19.40 -10.16
C GLU A 153 18.19 -18.40 -9.57
N VAL A 154 16.91 -18.64 -9.89
CA VAL A 154 15.81 -17.78 -9.43
C VAL A 154 14.96 -18.44 -8.35
N HIS A 155 15.45 -19.50 -7.73
CA HIS A 155 14.78 -20.24 -6.65
C HIS A 155 13.32 -20.65 -6.97
N THR A 156 13.02 -20.88 -8.24
CA THR A 156 11.70 -21.30 -8.73
C THR A 156 11.86 -22.53 -9.60
N SER A 157 11.12 -23.61 -9.29
CA SER A 157 11.21 -24.85 -10.04
C SER A 157 10.77 -24.67 -11.50
N TRP A 158 11.36 -25.45 -12.41
CA TRP A 158 10.96 -25.46 -13.81
C TRP A 158 9.47 -25.73 -14.02
N LYS A 159 8.84 -26.56 -13.15
CA LYS A 159 7.40 -26.84 -13.21
C LYS A 159 6.57 -25.58 -12.97
N LYS A 160 6.96 -24.78 -11.97
CA LYS A 160 6.27 -23.52 -11.66
C LYS A 160 6.47 -22.51 -12.79
N LEU A 161 7.65 -22.42 -13.36
CA LEU A 161 7.92 -21.54 -14.51
C LEU A 161 7.14 -22.01 -15.76
N TYR A 162 7.01 -23.32 -15.97
CA TYR A 162 6.17 -23.86 -17.04
C TYR A 162 4.69 -23.41 -16.89
N GLU A 163 4.14 -23.48 -15.68
CA GLU A 163 2.80 -22.93 -15.37
C GLU A 163 2.68 -21.42 -15.67
N LEU A 164 3.78 -20.68 -15.54
CA LEU A 164 3.84 -19.25 -15.81
C LEU A 164 4.04 -18.91 -17.30
N GLY A 165 4.18 -19.94 -18.16
CA GLY A 165 4.26 -19.80 -19.60
C GLY A 165 5.66 -19.96 -20.20
N TYR A 166 6.66 -20.37 -19.42
CA TYR A 166 7.99 -20.70 -19.91
C TYR A 166 8.01 -22.15 -20.40
N GLU A 167 7.57 -22.39 -21.62
CA GLU A 167 7.39 -23.74 -22.16
C GLU A 167 8.67 -24.33 -22.76
N LYS A 168 9.56 -23.48 -23.28
CA LYS A 168 10.76 -23.90 -24.02
C LYS A 168 12.00 -23.13 -23.56
N ASP A 169 13.15 -23.78 -23.67
CA ASP A 169 14.44 -23.15 -23.47
C ASP A 169 14.89 -22.34 -24.71
N VAL A 170 16.02 -21.65 -24.60
CA VAL A 170 16.60 -20.83 -25.68
C VAL A 170 16.97 -21.61 -26.93
N PHE A 171 17.02 -22.93 -26.85
CA PHE A 171 17.29 -23.81 -27.98
C PHE A 171 16.02 -24.44 -28.59
N GLY A 172 14.85 -24.03 -28.09
CA GLY A 172 13.54 -24.50 -28.53
C GLY A 172 13.14 -25.89 -27.99
N LYS A 173 13.88 -26.44 -27.03
CA LYS A 173 13.53 -27.69 -26.35
C LYS A 173 12.49 -27.45 -25.28
N GLU A 174 11.59 -28.40 -25.06
CA GLU A 174 10.64 -28.39 -23.96
C GLU A 174 11.36 -28.18 -22.60
N LEU A 175 10.75 -27.43 -21.72
CA LEU A 175 11.29 -27.18 -20.37
C LEU A 175 11.01 -28.39 -19.47
N GLU A 176 12.07 -29.08 -19.06
CA GLU A 176 11.99 -30.33 -18.30
C GLU A 176 12.84 -30.35 -17.03
N ASN A 177 13.76 -29.40 -16.86
CA ASN A 177 14.65 -29.34 -15.71
C ASN A 177 15.11 -27.92 -15.35
N ASP A 178 15.69 -27.78 -14.16
CA ASP A 178 16.11 -26.51 -13.60
C ASP A 178 17.44 -25.95 -14.15
N GLU A 179 18.12 -26.69 -15.03
CA GLU A 179 19.41 -26.30 -15.64
C GLU A 179 19.29 -25.65 -17.02
N GLN A 180 18.10 -25.72 -17.63
CA GLN A 180 17.85 -25.12 -18.94
C GLN A 180 17.86 -23.60 -18.86
N ILE A 181 18.36 -22.96 -19.91
CA ILE A 181 18.42 -21.50 -20.01
C ILE A 181 17.12 -21.01 -20.63
N LEU A 182 16.47 -20.08 -19.96
CA LEU A 182 15.23 -19.44 -20.38
C LEU A 182 15.48 -17.99 -20.74
N GLU A 183 14.73 -17.48 -21.71
CA GLU A 183 14.67 -16.04 -22.00
C GLU A 183 13.65 -15.37 -21.07
N LEU A 184 14.06 -14.30 -20.38
CA LEU A 184 13.19 -13.56 -19.46
C LEU A 184 12.13 -12.78 -20.24
N PHE A 185 10.87 -12.98 -19.91
CA PHE A 185 9.81 -12.16 -20.50
C PHE A 185 9.92 -10.68 -20.07
N PRO A 186 9.66 -9.72 -20.98
CA PRO A 186 9.86 -8.30 -20.67
C PRO A 186 9.11 -7.77 -19.46
N GLN A 187 7.97 -8.37 -19.10
CA GLN A 187 7.16 -7.95 -17.94
C GLN A 187 7.45 -8.73 -16.66
N ASP A 188 8.36 -9.71 -16.71
CA ASP A 188 8.70 -10.51 -15.54
C ASP A 188 9.90 -9.93 -14.80
N ILE A 189 9.85 -10.05 -13.48
CA ILE A 189 10.90 -9.56 -12.58
C ILE A 189 11.33 -10.62 -11.58
N ILE A 190 12.58 -10.50 -11.13
CA ILE A 190 13.19 -11.38 -10.13
C ILE A 190 13.74 -10.49 -9.01
N PRO A 191 12.92 -10.17 -7.98
CA PRO A 191 13.37 -9.36 -6.86
C PRO A 191 14.44 -10.02 -6.01
N SER A 192 15.16 -9.21 -5.22
CA SER A 192 16.06 -9.71 -4.17
C SER A 192 15.30 -10.44 -3.07
N LEU A 193 15.87 -11.51 -2.53
CA LEU A 193 15.39 -12.16 -1.29
C LEU A 193 15.34 -11.20 -0.11
N ASN A 194 16.13 -10.14 -0.11
CA ASN A 194 16.06 -9.09 0.93
C ASN A 194 14.68 -8.40 1.00
N ALA A 195 13.87 -8.50 -0.05
CA ALA A 195 12.50 -7.97 -0.08
C ALA A 195 11.46 -8.90 0.58
N GLU A 196 11.85 -10.14 0.92
CA GLU A 196 10.94 -11.20 1.38
C GLU A 196 10.04 -10.74 2.53
N GLU A 197 10.65 -10.31 3.62
CA GLU A 197 9.92 -9.91 4.83
C GLU A 197 8.94 -8.78 4.55
N HIS A 198 9.38 -7.77 3.79
CA HIS A 198 8.54 -6.62 3.43
C HIS A 198 7.35 -7.01 2.55
N LEU A 199 7.57 -7.85 1.53
CA LEU A 199 6.51 -8.25 0.60
C LEU A 199 5.49 -9.19 1.24
N ILE A 200 5.95 -10.14 2.07
CA ILE A 200 5.05 -10.99 2.88
C ILE A 200 4.23 -10.14 3.84
N ALA A 201 4.86 -9.21 4.56
CA ALA A 201 4.15 -8.31 5.47
C ALA A 201 3.11 -7.45 4.73
N THR A 202 3.44 -6.97 3.53
CA THR A 202 2.52 -6.20 2.68
C THR A 202 1.35 -7.05 2.19
N CYS A 203 1.57 -8.29 1.75
CA CYS A 203 0.51 -9.21 1.36
C CYS A 203 -0.45 -9.49 2.52
N ASN A 204 0.10 -9.80 3.70
CA ASN A 204 -0.69 -10.06 4.91
C ASN A 204 -1.46 -8.81 5.37
N PHE A 205 -0.87 -7.62 5.25
CA PHE A 205 -1.56 -6.36 5.50
C PHE A 205 -2.75 -6.17 4.54
N VAL A 206 -2.56 -6.42 3.25
CA VAL A 206 -3.62 -6.30 2.23
C VAL A 206 -4.75 -7.29 2.53
N ASP A 207 -4.43 -8.53 2.86
CA ASP A 207 -5.44 -9.55 3.19
C ASP A 207 -6.22 -9.17 4.45
N ASP A 208 -5.55 -8.71 5.51
CA ASP A 208 -6.22 -8.25 6.73
C ASP A 208 -7.06 -6.97 6.48
N LEU A 209 -6.61 -6.10 5.56
CA LEU A 209 -7.38 -4.94 5.11
C LEU A 209 -8.66 -5.35 4.37
N LEU A 210 -8.57 -6.32 3.48
CA LEU A 210 -9.73 -6.86 2.77
C LEU A 210 -10.73 -7.47 3.75
N VAL A 211 -10.27 -8.33 4.66
CA VAL A 211 -11.15 -9.04 5.60
C VAL A 211 -11.73 -8.09 6.65
N ARG A 212 -10.89 -7.31 7.35
CA ARG A 212 -11.34 -6.53 8.51
C ARG A 212 -11.98 -5.20 8.15
N PHE A 213 -11.54 -4.55 7.09
CA PHE A 213 -12.04 -3.23 6.70
C PHE A 213 -13.06 -3.30 5.56
N TYR A 214 -12.73 -4.02 4.46
CA TYR A 214 -13.61 -4.11 3.29
C TYR A 214 -14.67 -5.22 3.39
N LYS A 215 -14.55 -6.14 4.36
CA LYS A 215 -15.43 -7.31 4.53
C LYS A 215 -15.47 -8.21 3.29
N MET A 216 -14.31 -8.41 2.70
CA MET A 216 -14.08 -9.25 1.52
C MET A 216 -13.16 -10.42 1.88
N GLU A 217 -13.12 -11.42 1.02
CA GLU A 217 -12.19 -12.54 1.15
C GLU A 217 -10.73 -12.07 0.97
N PRO A 218 -9.76 -12.73 1.64
CA PRO A 218 -8.35 -12.45 1.44
C PRO A 218 -7.93 -12.79 0.02
N PHE A 219 -6.96 -12.07 -0.52
CA PHE A 219 -6.53 -12.23 -1.91
C PHE A 219 -5.23 -13.05 -2.06
N TYR A 220 -4.20 -12.71 -1.27
CA TYR A 220 -2.88 -13.31 -1.45
C TYR A 220 -2.70 -14.64 -0.73
N ASN A 221 -3.15 -14.76 0.51
CA ASN A 221 -3.02 -15.95 1.37
C ASN A 221 -1.56 -16.45 1.49
N VAL A 222 -0.60 -15.54 1.55
CA VAL A 222 0.84 -15.81 1.52
C VAL A 222 1.35 -16.24 2.90
N LYS A 223 2.13 -17.33 2.94
CA LYS A 223 2.87 -17.79 4.11
C LYS A 223 4.37 -17.71 3.93
N THR A 224 4.83 -17.98 2.73
CA THR A 224 6.24 -18.01 2.35
C THR A 224 6.48 -17.15 1.12
N VAL A 225 7.72 -16.79 0.89
CA VAL A 225 8.13 -16.02 -0.30
C VAL A 225 7.79 -16.74 -1.62
N HIS A 226 7.76 -18.06 -1.60
CA HIS A 226 7.40 -18.86 -2.80
C HIS A 226 5.93 -18.72 -3.19
N ASP A 227 5.04 -18.42 -2.24
CA ASP A 227 3.62 -18.18 -2.52
C ASP A 227 3.39 -16.89 -3.30
N ILE A 228 4.37 -15.96 -3.30
CA ILE A 228 4.32 -14.71 -4.06
C ILE A 228 4.65 -14.95 -5.55
N VAL A 229 5.33 -16.06 -5.90
CA VAL A 229 5.69 -16.36 -7.29
C VAL A 229 4.44 -16.52 -8.16
N GLY A 230 4.36 -15.74 -9.23
CA GLY A 230 3.20 -15.59 -10.10
C GLY A 230 2.32 -14.37 -9.77
N SER A 231 2.55 -13.72 -8.63
CA SER A 231 1.78 -12.52 -8.26
C SER A 231 2.17 -11.31 -9.10
N LEU A 232 1.17 -10.45 -9.32
CA LEU A 232 1.39 -9.18 -10.03
C LEU A 232 1.88 -8.10 -9.06
N ALA A 233 2.82 -7.32 -9.56
CA ALA A 233 3.40 -6.18 -8.89
C ALA A 233 3.45 -4.96 -9.84
N ILE A 234 3.83 -3.83 -9.32
CA ILE A 234 4.06 -2.61 -10.09
C ILE A 234 5.50 -2.17 -9.83
N GLY A 235 6.28 -2.04 -10.90
CA GLY A 235 7.60 -1.43 -10.84
C GLY A 235 7.54 0.04 -11.24
N LEU A 236 8.23 0.89 -10.52
CA LEU A 236 8.27 2.33 -10.78
C LEU A 236 9.57 2.95 -10.29
N ALA A 237 9.97 4.05 -10.94
CA ALA A 237 11.08 4.85 -10.41
C ALA A 237 10.66 5.49 -9.07
N PRO A 238 11.54 5.57 -8.04
CA PRO A 238 11.17 5.94 -6.66
C PRO A 238 10.46 7.29 -6.52
N HIS A 239 10.78 8.25 -7.38
CA HIS A 239 10.23 9.61 -7.34
C HIS A 239 9.09 9.84 -8.32
N THR A 240 8.58 8.80 -8.96
CA THR A 240 7.49 8.87 -9.94
C THR A 240 6.25 8.15 -9.43
N SER A 241 5.13 8.39 -10.14
CA SER A 241 3.86 7.68 -9.91
C SER A 241 3.42 6.91 -11.17
N GLY A 242 4.25 6.90 -12.21
CA GLY A 242 4.04 6.13 -13.43
C GLY A 242 4.56 4.71 -13.25
N GLY A 243 3.68 3.80 -12.85
CA GLY A 243 4.04 2.40 -12.64
C GLY A 243 3.86 1.54 -13.89
N VAL A 244 4.71 0.53 -14.02
CA VAL A 244 4.62 -0.50 -15.07
C VAL A 244 4.25 -1.82 -14.41
N LEU A 245 3.18 -2.46 -14.90
CA LEU A 245 2.74 -3.75 -14.39
C LEU A 245 3.80 -4.82 -14.70
N CYS A 246 4.09 -5.65 -13.70
CA CYS A 246 5.03 -6.75 -13.80
C CYS A 246 4.54 -7.97 -13.00
N ARG A 247 5.22 -9.11 -13.22
CA ARG A 247 4.95 -10.36 -12.53
C ARG A 247 6.23 -10.87 -11.86
N ILE A 248 6.12 -11.28 -10.62
CA ILE A 248 7.23 -11.88 -9.87
C ILE A 248 7.32 -13.36 -10.26
N ILE A 249 8.47 -13.80 -10.81
CA ILE A 249 8.65 -15.19 -11.24
C ILE A 249 9.65 -15.98 -10.40
N GLY A 250 10.34 -15.33 -9.51
CA GLY A 250 11.36 -15.96 -8.68
C GLY A 250 12.10 -14.94 -7.86
N TRP A 251 13.21 -15.35 -7.28
CA TRP A 251 14.00 -14.58 -6.32
C TRP A 251 15.48 -14.68 -6.61
N THR A 252 16.25 -13.68 -6.27
CA THR A 252 17.71 -13.72 -6.33
C THR A 252 18.35 -13.48 -4.96
N ALA A 253 19.46 -14.14 -4.68
CA ALA A 253 20.26 -13.89 -3.49
C ALA A 253 21.09 -12.59 -3.58
N ALA A 254 21.18 -11.98 -4.76
CA ALA A 254 21.83 -10.69 -4.93
C ALA A 254 21.06 -9.57 -4.22
N SER A 255 21.77 -8.55 -3.75
CA SER A 255 21.14 -7.33 -3.19
C SER A 255 20.62 -6.39 -4.29
N ALA A 256 20.07 -6.94 -5.36
CA ALA A 256 19.53 -6.24 -6.52
C ALA A 256 18.34 -7.02 -7.08
N GLY A 257 17.45 -6.34 -7.79
CA GLY A 257 16.39 -6.97 -8.57
C GLY A 257 16.81 -7.11 -10.03
N TYR A 258 16.39 -8.21 -10.66
CA TYR A 258 16.63 -8.44 -12.08
C TYR A 258 15.35 -8.22 -12.88
N ALA A 259 15.49 -7.51 -14.00
CA ALA A 259 14.41 -7.30 -14.96
C ALA A 259 14.96 -7.20 -16.39
N HIS A 260 14.09 -7.44 -17.37
CA HIS A 260 14.47 -7.31 -18.77
C HIS A 260 14.78 -5.83 -19.11
N PRO A 261 15.78 -5.53 -19.98
CA PRO A 261 16.09 -4.15 -20.40
C PRO A 261 14.88 -3.37 -20.91
N LEU A 262 13.94 -4.02 -21.59
CA LEU A 262 12.68 -3.38 -22.04
C LEU A 262 11.79 -2.94 -20.88
N PHE A 263 11.80 -3.65 -19.74
CA PHE A 263 11.07 -3.24 -18.54
C PHE A 263 11.67 -1.97 -17.93
N HIS A 264 13.01 -1.88 -17.87
CA HIS A 264 13.69 -0.66 -17.43
C HIS A 264 13.35 0.53 -18.35
N ALA A 265 13.40 0.32 -19.67
CA ALA A 265 13.04 1.34 -20.65
C ALA A 265 11.59 1.81 -20.49
N ALA A 266 10.65 0.89 -20.22
CA ALA A 266 9.24 1.22 -19.98
C ALA A 266 9.04 2.10 -18.74
N LYS A 267 9.86 1.93 -17.70
CA LYS A 267 9.90 2.79 -16.51
C LYS A 267 10.68 4.09 -16.72
N ARG A 268 11.23 4.32 -17.91
CA ARG A 268 12.13 5.44 -18.24
C ARG A 268 13.39 5.45 -17.37
N ARG A 269 13.92 4.27 -17.08
CA ARG A 269 15.17 4.07 -16.31
C ARG A 269 16.30 3.60 -17.22
N ASN A 270 17.49 3.98 -16.87
CA ASN A 270 18.70 3.43 -17.46
C ASN A 270 19.00 2.05 -16.86
N CYS A 271 19.86 1.29 -17.52
CA CYS A 271 20.30 -0.03 -17.02
C CYS A 271 21.68 0.07 -16.36
N ASP A 272 21.94 1.11 -15.58
CA ASP A 272 23.23 1.45 -15.00
C ASP A 272 23.31 1.28 -13.47
N GLY A 273 22.34 0.57 -12.89
CA GLY A 273 22.28 0.31 -11.45
C GLY A 273 21.50 1.37 -10.68
N ASP A 274 20.57 2.02 -11.33
CA ASP A 274 19.61 2.90 -10.67
C ASP A 274 18.75 2.15 -9.65
N GLU A 275 18.27 2.87 -8.64
CA GLU A 275 17.30 2.34 -7.67
C GLU A 275 15.91 2.41 -8.23
N ASP A 276 15.15 1.32 -8.09
CA ASP A 276 13.75 1.20 -8.46
C ASP A 276 12.90 0.72 -7.28
N SER A 277 11.63 1.09 -7.32
CA SER A 277 10.64 0.63 -6.34
C SER A 277 9.75 -0.46 -6.93
N ILE A 278 9.43 -1.45 -6.12
CA ILE A 278 8.35 -2.39 -6.39
C ILE A 278 7.27 -2.29 -5.32
N LEU A 279 6.02 -2.49 -5.72
CA LEU A 279 4.88 -2.59 -4.81
C LEU A 279 3.91 -3.68 -5.30
N MET A 280 3.22 -4.33 -4.37
CA MET A 280 2.22 -5.32 -4.71
C MET A 280 1.00 -4.67 -5.38
N LEU A 281 0.48 -5.30 -6.44
CA LEU A 281 -0.61 -4.70 -7.25
C LEU A 281 -1.82 -4.33 -6.40
N MET A 282 -2.28 -5.21 -5.51
CA MET A 282 -3.47 -4.95 -4.69
C MET A 282 -3.24 -3.80 -3.69
N ASP A 283 -2.03 -3.64 -3.16
CA ASP A 283 -1.71 -2.48 -2.32
C ASP A 283 -1.84 -1.17 -3.13
N GLY A 284 -1.32 -1.15 -4.36
CA GLY A 284 -1.49 -0.03 -5.28
C GLY A 284 -2.97 0.29 -5.55
N LEU A 285 -3.77 -0.73 -5.88
CA LEU A 285 -5.19 -0.55 -6.20
C LEU A 285 -6.03 -0.05 -5.00
N LEU A 286 -5.73 -0.53 -3.79
CA LEU A 286 -6.51 -0.21 -2.59
C LEU A 286 -6.06 1.08 -1.90
N ASN A 287 -4.78 1.44 -1.98
CA ASN A 287 -4.17 2.43 -1.11
C ASN A 287 -3.57 3.64 -1.83
N PHE A 288 -3.33 3.55 -3.14
CA PHE A 288 -2.78 4.68 -3.90
C PHE A 288 -3.76 5.87 -3.92
N SER A 289 -3.26 7.04 -3.55
CA SER A 289 -4.02 8.29 -3.56
C SER A 289 -3.62 9.17 -4.74
N LYS A 290 -4.49 9.29 -5.73
CA LYS A 290 -4.32 10.20 -6.86
C LYS A 290 -4.25 11.68 -6.47
N HIS A 291 -4.73 12.04 -5.28
CA HIS A 291 -4.73 13.44 -4.80
C HIS A 291 -3.35 13.96 -4.41
N ILE A 292 -2.33 13.10 -4.44
CA ILE A 292 -0.94 13.51 -4.19
C ILE A 292 -0.20 13.86 -5.49
N LEU A 293 -0.75 13.49 -6.61
CA LEU A 293 -0.20 13.84 -7.92
C LEU A 293 -0.39 15.35 -8.15
N PRO A 294 0.66 16.03 -8.66
CA PRO A 294 0.59 17.45 -9.01
C PRO A 294 -0.45 17.75 -10.10
#